data_553c610f929b84cf5a1b05cbf45e5457
#
_entry.id   553c610f929b84cf5a1b05cbf45e5457
#
_cell.length_a   1.000
_cell.length_b   1.000
_cell.length_c   1.000
_cell.angle_alpha   90.00
_cell.angle_beta   90.00
_cell.angle_gamma   90.00
#
_symmetry.space_group_name_H-M   'P 1'
#
loop_
_entity.id
_entity.type
_entity.pdbx_description
1 polymer ?
#
loop_
_entity_poly.entity_id
_entity_poly.type
_entity_poly.pdbx_seq_one_letter_code
_entity_poly.pdbx_strand_id
1 'polypeptide(L)'
;TQLNISNVEALKFYSQFADVVVLARELNLRQVKRIYDEIQQQRITGPRGDLIRIEMFCHGALCMAVSGKCYLSLNNAGKSANRGACMQTCRRAYIVKDKERDVELEIDNQYIMSPKDLKTIGFMDQMIKAGVRVFKIEGRARGPEYVRTVVEAYDQAIRQALTGEWNEAISKSWDAQLATVYNRGFWGGYYLGQTMGEWSNRYGSQATERKIYAGKGIKYFAKAQVAEFLVQAAELNVGDKLLITGPTTGAVYATLDNPYVDEKPVERVLKGEHVTFKLKEKIRENDKLYILKSVVSEDL
;
A
#
# COMPACT_ATOMS: atom_id res chain seq x y z
N THR A 1 -8.74 1.14 14.69
CA THR A 1 -7.47 0.44 14.98
C THR A 1 -6.91 0.85 16.35
N GLN A 2 -6.65 2.13 16.59
CA GLN A 2 -6.05 2.60 17.85
C GLN A 2 -6.93 2.36 19.09
N LEU A 3 -8.22 2.22 18.91
CA LEU A 3 -9.18 1.90 19.98
C LEU A 3 -9.19 0.41 20.34
N ASN A 4 -8.51 -0.44 19.56
CA ASN A 4 -8.40 -1.88 19.75
C ASN A 4 -9.77 -2.59 19.94
N ILE A 5 -10.75 -2.29 19.06
CA ILE A 5 -12.06 -2.89 19.08
C ILE A 5 -11.92 -4.36 18.70
N SER A 6 -12.06 -5.26 19.66
CA SER A 6 -11.80 -6.69 19.50
C SER A 6 -12.95 -7.61 19.95
N ASN A 7 -14.04 -7.05 20.40
CA ASN A 7 -15.24 -7.78 20.83
C ASN A 7 -16.51 -6.97 20.60
N VAL A 8 -17.67 -7.61 20.77
CA VAL A 8 -18.96 -6.99 20.48
C VAL A 8 -19.30 -5.88 21.48
N GLU A 9 -18.89 -5.98 22.74
CA GLU A 9 -19.22 -4.97 23.76
C GLU A 9 -18.46 -3.66 23.47
N ALA A 10 -17.18 -3.73 23.12
CA ALA A 10 -16.45 -2.55 22.67
C ALA A 10 -17.08 -1.96 21.39
N LEU A 11 -17.51 -2.81 20.45
CA LEU A 11 -18.18 -2.36 19.24
C LEU A 11 -19.49 -1.63 19.57
N LYS A 12 -20.35 -2.17 20.45
CA LYS A 12 -21.57 -1.51 20.91
C LYS A 12 -21.32 -0.15 21.53
N PHE A 13 -20.28 -0.04 22.36
CA PHE A 13 -19.93 1.25 22.94
C PHE A 13 -19.60 2.28 21.85
N TYR A 14 -18.74 1.91 20.88
CA TYR A 14 -18.32 2.84 19.83
C TYR A 14 -19.38 3.04 18.73
N SER A 15 -20.36 2.18 18.59
CA SER A 15 -21.47 2.36 17.64
C SER A 15 -22.30 3.60 17.93
N GLN A 16 -22.28 4.11 19.16
CA GLN A 16 -22.94 5.35 19.53
C GLN A 16 -22.34 6.60 18.84
N PHE A 17 -21.11 6.51 18.34
CA PHE A 17 -20.36 7.63 17.79
C PHE A 17 -19.99 7.47 16.30
N ALA A 18 -20.18 6.27 15.72
CA ALA A 18 -19.73 6.00 14.36
C ALA A 18 -20.58 4.92 13.67
N ASP A 19 -20.81 5.08 12.36
CA ASP A 19 -21.50 4.10 11.51
C ASP A 19 -20.57 3.02 10.96
N VAL A 20 -19.26 3.20 11.13
CA VAL A 20 -18.21 2.26 10.69
C VAL A 20 -17.18 2.14 11.79
N VAL A 21 -16.84 0.92 12.18
CA VAL A 21 -15.80 0.64 13.16
C VAL A 21 -14.66 -0.18 12.56
N VAL A 22 -13.43 0.23 12.85
CA VAL A 22 -12.22 -0.51 12.46
C VAL A 22 -11.89 -1.52 13.54
N LEU A 23 -12.04 -2.81 13.26
CA LEU A 23 -11.65 -3.85 14.20
C LEU A 23 -10.13 -3.96 14.35
N ALA A 24 -9.70 -4.52 15.47
CA ALA A 24 -8.29 -4.83 15.72
C ALA A 24 -7.77 -5.86 14.70
N ARG A 25 -6.51 -5.69 14.26
CA ARG A 25 -5.88 -6.53 13.23
C ARG A 25 -5.49 -7.93 13.73
N GLU A 26 -5.52 -8.11 15.02
CA GLU A 26 -5.20 -9.36 15.71
C GLU A 26 -6.34 -10.39 15.66
N LEU A 27 -7.55 -9.98 15.26
CA LEU A 27 -8.68 -10.86 15.11
C LEU A 27 -8.58 -11.74 13.87
N ASN A 28 -8.93 -13.03 14.02
CA ASN A 28 -9.14 -13.91 12.89
C ASN A 28 -10.58 -13.78 12.32
N LEU A 29 -10.79 -14.25 11.09
CA LEU A 29 -12.08 -14.10 10.41
C LEU A 29 -13.24 -14.83 11.10
N ARG A 30 -12.96 -15.88 11.89
CA ARG A 30 -14.02 -16.53 12.70
C ARG A 30 -14.50 -15.61 13.83
N GLN A 31 -13.59 -14.89 14.48
CA GLN A 31 -13.95 -13.90 15.49
C GLN A 31 -14.68 -12.70 14.87
N VAL A 32 -14.24 -12.24 13.70
CA VAL A 32 -14.93 -11.18 12.95
C VAL A 32 -16.35 -11.60 12.58
N LYS A 33 -16.53 -12.84 12.11
CA LYS A 33 -17.85 -13.39 11.77
C LYS A 33 -18.80 -13.42 12.99
N ARG A 34 -18.30 -13.82 14.16
CA ARG A 34 -19.10 -13.78 15.40
C ARG A 34 -19.56 -12.36 15.73
N ILE A 35 -18.67 -11.38 15.63
CA ILE A 35 -19.02 -9.96 15.85
C ILE A 35 -20.08 -9.52 14.84
N TYR A 36 -19.94 -9.91 13.57
CA TYR A 36 -20.92 -9.60 12.54
C TYR A 36 -22.30 -10.23 12.82
N ASP A 37 -22.34 -11.49 13.26
CA ASP A 37 -23.58 -12.17 13.59
C ASP A 37 -24.30 -11.48 14.77
N GLU A 38 -23.56 -11.05 15.78
CA GLU A 38 -24.10 -10.27 16.90
C GLU A 38 -24.66 -8.91 16.44
N ILE A 39 -24.00 -8.24 15.48
CA ILE A 39 -24.54 -7.00 14.88
C ILE A 39 -25.90 -7.27 14.25
N GLN A 40 -26.07 -8.39 13.54
CA GLN A 40 -27.32 -8.74 12.88
C GLN A 40 -28.42 -9.12 13.91
N GLN A 41 -28.08 -9.98 14.86
CA GLN A 41 -29.04 -10.49 15.88
C GLN A 41 -29.52 -9.36 16.79
N GLN A 42 -28.64 -8.54 17.30
CA GLN A 42 -28.94 -7.46 18.22
C GLN A 42 -29.32 -6.15 17.54
N ARG A 43 -29.29 -6.12 16.20
CA ARG A 43 -29.53 -4.92 15.37
C ARG A 43 -28.73 -3.71 15.85
N ILE A 44 -27.42 -3.90 16.07
CA ILE A 44 -26.53 -2.82 16.52
C ILE A 44 -26.38 -1.80 15.40
N THR A 45 -26.85 -0.58 15.66
CA THR A 45 -26.86 0.53 14.68
C THR A 45 -25.85 1.60 15.04
N GLY A 46 -25.39 2.34 14.03
CA GLY A 46 -24.66 3.60 14.21
C GLY A 46 -25.60 4.80 14.35
N PRO A 47 -25.05 6.03 14.45
CA PRO A 47 -25.84 7.27 14.61
C PRO A 47 -26.85 7.53 13.51
N ARG A 48 -26.64 6.99 12.29
CA ARG A 48 -27.59 7.13 11.16
C ARG A 48 -28.77 6.18 11.22
N GLY A 49 -28.79 5.25 12.19
CA GLY A 49 -29.83 4.24 12.32
C GLY A 49 -29.62 2.99 11.47
N ASP A 50 -28.62 2.95 10.59
CA ASP A 50 -28.26 1.78 9.82
C ASP A 50 -27.39 0.82 10.68
N LEU A 51 -27.41 -0.48 10.33
CA LEU A 51 -26.52 -1.44 10.96
C LEU A 51 -25.07 -1.00 10.84
N ILE A 52 -24.33 -1.05 11.95
CA ILE A 52 -22.92 -0.65 11.96
C ILE A 52 -22.10 -1.55 11.04
N ARG A 53 -21.18 -0.94 10.27
CA ARG A 53 -20.34 -1.65 9.30
C ARG A 53 -18.97 -1.94 9.89
N ILE A 54 -18.48 -3.13 9.61
CA ILE A 54 -17.12 -3.55 9.98
C ILE A 54 -16.13 -3.09 8.91
N GLU A 55 -15.10 -2.36 9.33
CA GLU A 55 -13.92 -2.04 8.55
C GLU A 55 -12.74 -2.88 9.02
N MET A 56 -11.99 -3.45 8.07
CA MET A 56 -10.73 -4.14 8.34
C MET A 56 -9.65 -3.73 7.36
N PHE A 57 -8.39 -3.75 7.82
CA PHE A 57 -7.27 -3.61 6.90
C PHE A 57 -7.23 -4.77 5.92
N CYS A 58 -6.97 -4.47 4.64
CA CYS A 58 -6.83 -5.48 3.60
C CYS A 58 -5.44 -5.49 2.96
N HIS A 59 -4.73 -4.36 3.00
CA HIS A 59 -3.40 -4.27 2.39
C HIS A 59 -2.48 -3.26 3.07
N GLY A 60 -1.17 -3.54 3.03
CA GLY A 60 -0.10 -2.61 3.36
C GLY A 60 0.55 -2.86 4.72
N ALA A 61 1.27 -1.86 5.21
CA ALA A 61 2.14 -2.03 6.37
C ALA A 61 1.41 -2.54 7.60
N LEU A 62 1.85 -3.69 8.12
CA LEU A 62 1.38 -4.23 9.38
C LEU A 62 2.25 -3.72 10.53
N CYS A 63 1.63 -3.45 11.69
CA CYS A 63 2.35 -3.05 12.89
C CYS A 63 2.81 -4.29 13.66
N MET A 64 4.03 -4.25 14.23
CA MET A 64 4.48 -5.32 15.12
C MET A 64 3.78 -5.29 16.48
N ALA A 65 3.37 -4.10 16.92
CA ALA A 65 2.71 -3.93 18.20
C ALA A 65 1.21 -4.21 18.10
N VAL A 66 0.62 -4.67 19.20
CA VAL A 66 -0.83 -4.77 19.37
C VAL A 66 -1.47 -3.41 19.06
N SER A 67 -2.60 -3.44 18.36
CA SER A 67 -3.32 -2.26 17.91
C SER A 67 -3.55 -1.26 19.05
N GLY A 68 -3.06 -0.03 18.88
CA GLY A 68 -3.18 1.04 19.88
C GLY A 68 -2.19 0.97 21.06
N LYS A 69 -1.23 0.04 21.10
CA LYS A 69 -0.33 -0.19 22.24
C LYS A 69 1.16 0.04 21.95
N CYS A 70 1.50 0.80 20.89
CA CYS A 70 2.88 1.09 20.54
C CYS A 70 3.40 2.35 21.22
N TYR A 71 4.49 2.23 21.97
CA TYR A 71 5.20 3.34 22.64
C TYR A 71 6.59 3.63 22.04
N LEU A 72 7.05 2.88 21.04
CA LEU A 72 8.41 3.03 20.49
C LEU A 72 8.71 4.44 19.99
N SER A 73 7.82 5.03 19.20
CA SER A 73 8.01 6.40 18.70
C SER A 73 7.89 7.45 19.79
N LEU A 74 7.05 7.21 20.81
CA LEU A 74 6.90 8.12 21.94
C LEU A 74 8.17 8.13 22.78
N ASN A 75 8.72 6.97 23.11
CA ASN A 75 9.94 6.84 23.90
C ASN A 75 11.15 7.43 23.18
N ASN A 76 11.32 7.13 21.88
CA ASN A 76 12.54 7.50 21.14
C ASN A 76 12.53 8.96 20.64
N ALA A 77 11.37 9.56 20.42
CA ALA A 77 11.26 10.86 19.74
C ALA A 77 10.13 11.76 20.25
N GLY A 78 9.50 11.44 21.36
CA GLY A 78 8.36 12.20 21.88
C GLY A 78 7.15 12.23 20.92
N LYS A 79 7.06 11.30 19.94
CA LYS A 79 6.04 11.25 18.90
C LYS A 79 5.09 10.08 19.11
N SER A 80 3.80 10.35 19.36
CA SER A 80 2.82 9.30 19.59
C SER A 80 2.34 8.65 18.28
N ALA A 81 2.64 7.38 18.10
CA ALA A 81 2.12 6.58 16.98
C ALA A 81 0.57 6.52 16.99
N ASN A 82 -0.04 6.45 18.17
CA ASN A 82 -1.49 6.43 18.34
C ASN A 82 -2.17 7.74 17.92
N ARG A 83 -1.41 8.85 17.94
CA ARG A 83 -1.85 10.17 17.44
C ARG A 83 -1.41 10.44 16.00
N GLY A 84 -0.99 9.42 15.29
CA GLY A 84 -0.61 9.52 13.89
C GLY A 84 0.87 9.87 13.64
N ALA A 85 1.72 10.00 14.64
CA ALA A 85 3.13 10.39 14.51
C ALA A 85 4.10 9.19 14.67
N CYS A 86 3.82 8.08 13.95
CA CYS A 86 4.68 6.91 13.95
C CYS A 86 5.98 7.18 13.18
N MET A 87 7.13 7.07 13.86
CA MET A 87 8.47 7.23 13.27
C MET A 87 9.02 5.93 12.67
N GLN A 88 8.24 4.85 12.71
CA GLN A 88 8.62 3.52 12.19
C GLN A 88 9.95 2.99 12.75
N THR A 89 10.25 3.27 14.01
CA THR A 89 11.50 2.81 14.68
C THR A 89 11.64 1.30 14.66
N CYS A 90 10.53 0.55 14.71
CA CYS A 90 10.53 -0.92 14.55
C CYS A 90 11.03 -1.42 13.18
N ARG A 91 11.31 -0.53 12.23
CA ARG A 91 11.80 -0.84 10.89
C ARG A 91 13.32 -0.63 10.73
N ARG A 92 14.02 -0.40 11.83
CA ARG A 92 15.48 -0.24 11.87
C ARG A 92 16.15 -1.54 12.31
N ALA A 93 17.42 -1.70 11.99
CA ALA A 93 18.27 -2.75 12.56
C ALA A 93 18.60 -2.41 14.03
N TYR A 94 18.74 -3.41 14.88
CA TYR A 94 19.05 -3.26 16.30
C TYR A 94 20.05 -4.31 16.73
N ILE A 95 20.91 -3.95 17.70
CA ILE A 95 21.70 -4.88 18.49
C ILE A 95 20.93 -5.10 19.79
N VAL A 96 20.63 -6.35 20.13
CA VAL A 96 19.99 -6.72 21.39
C VAL A 96 21.01 -7.46 22.26
N LYS A 97 21.34 -6.88 23.40
CA LYS A 97 22.25 -7.47 24.37
C LYS A 97 21.47 -8.01 25.57
N ASP A 98 21.66 -9.29 25.86
CA ASP A 98 21.22 -9.89 27.11
C ASP A 98 22.12 -9.38 28.24
N LYS A 99 21.53 -8.73 29.26
CA LYS A 99 22.31 -8.19 30.38
C LYS A 99 22.81 -9.23 31.35
N GLU A 100 22.19 -10.40 31.40
CA GLU A 100 22.48 -11.44 32.36
C GLU A 100 23.46 -12.51 31.84
N ARG A 101 23.50 -12.71 30.53
CA ARG A 101 24.21 -13.81 29.88
C ARG A 101 25.36 -13.40 28.97
N ASP A 102 25.67 -12.12 28.85
CA ASP A 102 26.69 -11.58 27.94
C ASP A 102 26.57 -12.10 26.48
N VAL A 103 25.32 -12.36 26.06
CA VAL A 103 25.00 -12.78 24.69
C VAL A 103 24.51 -11.55 23.94
N GLU A 104 25.19 -11.23 22.85
CA GLU A 104 24.73 -10.22 21.88
C GLU A 104 24.06 -10.92 20.72
N LEU A 105 22.81 -10.53 20.44
CA LEU A 105 22.08 -10.92 19.25
C LEU A 105 22.17 -9.75 18.27
N GLU A 106 23.01 -9.90 17.27
CA GLU A 106 22.95 -9.00 16.12
C GLU A 106 21.70 -9.33 15.30
N ILE A 107 20.79 -8.38 15.25
CA ILE A 107 19.58 -8.48 14.44
C ILE A 107 19.90 -7.82 13.11
N ASP A 108 20.82 -8.44 12.35
CA ASP A 108 21.13 -8.04 10.99
C ASP A 108 20.22 -8.79 10.02
N ASN A 109 19.67 -8.05 9.03
CA ASN A 109 18.80 -8.52 7.95
C ASN A 109 17.53 -9.30 8.34
N GLN A 110 17.38 -9.71 9.59
CA GLN A 110 16.15 -10.31 10.11
C GLN A 110 15.47 -9.34 11.05
N TYR A 111 14.68 -8.46 10.49
CA TYR A 111 14.00 -7.40 11.23
C TYR A 111 12.92 -8.00 12.14
N ILE A 112 13.31 -8.53 13.29
CA ILE A 112 12.39 -9.13 14.29
C ILE A 112 11.20 -8.22 14.59
N MET A 113 11.36 -6.91 14.43
CA MET A 113 10.29 -5.95 14.66
C MET A 113 9.67 -5.41 13.36
N SER A 114 10.11 -5.84 12.17
CA SER A 114 9.57 -5.38 10.88
C SER A 114 8.74 -6.48 10.21
N PRO A 115 7.43 -6.59 10.51
CA PRO A 115 6.59 -7.57 9.85
C PRO A 115 6.48 -7.29 8.35
N LYS A 116 6.27 -8.36 7.58
CA LYS A 116 5.86 -8.29 6.18
C LYS A 116 4.57 -7.46 6.05
N ASP A 117 4.32 -6.94 4.86
CA ASP A 117 3.11 -6.19 4.59
C ASP A 117 1.90 -7.13 4.47
N LEU A 118 0.76 -6.70 5.03
CA LEU A 118 -0.51 -7.42 4.93
C LEU A 118 -0.95 -7.48 3.47
N LYS A 119 -1.39 -8.67 3.02
CA LYS A 119 -2.03 -8.89 1.73
C LYS A 119 -3.15 -9.91 1.87
N THR A 120 -4.39 -9.50 1.64
CA THR A 120 -5.59 -10.36 1.82
C THR A 120 -6.28 -10.70 0.51
N ILE A 121 -5.75 -10.27 -0.63
CA ILE A 121 -6.40 -10.42 -1.92
C ILE A 121 -6.71 -11.88 -2.27
N GLY A 122 -5.89 -12.83 -1.78
CA GLY A 122 -6.07 -14.26 -1.97
C GLY A 122 -7.24 -14.89 -1.19
N PHE A 123 -7.91 -14.13 -0.30
CA PHE A 123 -9.06 -14.62 0.47
C PHE A 123 -10.13 -13.54 0.70
N MET A 124 -10.32 -12.66 -0.28
CA MET A 124 -11.30 -11.57 -0.22
C MET A 124 -12.73 -12.08 -0.03
N ASP A 125 -13.09 -13.19 -0.65
CA ASP A 125 -14.39 -13.84 -0.48
C ASP A 125 -14.64 -14.23 0.97
N GLN A 126 -13.62 -14.71 1.69
CA GLN A 126 -13.73 -15.06 3.10
C GLN A 126 -13.91 -13.84 3.99
N MET A 127 -13.24 -12.72 3.68
CA MET A 127 -13.45 -11.46 4.39
C MET A 127 -14.87 -10.94 4.21
N ILE A 128 -15.41 -10.98 3.00
CA ILE A 128 -16.80 -10.58 2.70
C ILE A 128 -17.79 -11.48 3.43
N LYS A 129 -17.60 -12.82 3.40
CA LYS A 129 -18.40 -13.80 4.13
C LYS A 129 -18.34 -13.63 5.65
N ALA A 130 -17.20 -13.18 6.18
CA ALA A 130 -17.05 -12.85 7.60
C ALA A 130 -17.75 -11.55 8.01
N GLY A 131 -18.32 -10.80 7.07
CA GLY A 131 -19.09 -9.59 7.36
C GLY A 131 -18.31 -8.28 7.22
N VAL A 132 -17.09 -8.30 6.68
CA VAL A 132 -16.35 -7.07 6.36
C VAL A 132 -17.07 -6.33 5.23
N ARG A 133 -17.29 -5.03 5.40
CA ARG A 133 -18.00 -4.18 4.43
C ARG A 133 -17.19 -2.96 4.00
N VAL A 134 -16.12 -2.64 4.73
CA VAL A 134 -15.21 -1.54 4.39
C VAL A 134 -13.78 -2.08 4.44
N PHE A 135 -13.05 -1.92 3.34
CA PHE A 135 -11.71 -2.46 3.17
C PHE A 135 -10.69 -1.32 3.23
N LYS A 136 -9.79 -1.39 4.21
CA LYS A 136 -8.81 -0.33 4.48
C LYS A 136 -7.45 -0.68 3.92
N ILE A 137 -6.92 0.21 3.08
CA ILE A 137 -5.56 0.12 2.54
C ILE A 137 -4.65 1.04 3.36
N GLU A 138 -3.53 0.51 3.86
CA GLU A 138 -2.48 1.32 4.49
C GLU A 138 -1.52 1.83 3.40
N GLY A 139 -1.69 3.09 3.04
CA GLY A 139 -0.90 3.76 2.00
C GLY A 139 -0.07 4.94 2.52
N ARG A 140 0.05 5.11 3.84
CA ARG A 140 0.79 6.22 4.43
C ARG A 140 2.26 6.20 4.03
N ALA A 141 2.80 7.36 3.64
CA ALA A 141 4.15 7.50 3.11
C ALA A 141 4.43 6.64 1.86
N ARG A 142 3.39 6.31 1.08
CA ARG A 142 3.50 5.64 -0.22
C ARG A 142 3.27 6.64 -1.35
N GLY A 143 3.85 6.36 -2.51
CA GLY A 143 3.61 7.14 -3.71
C GLY A 143 2.20 6.91 -4.29
N PRO A 144 1.71 7.80 -5.16
CA PRO A 144 0.40 7.66 -5.78
C PRO A 144 0.29 6.40 -6.66
N GLU A 145 1.38 5.93 -7.25
CA GLU A 145 1.45 4.67 -7.99
C GLU A 145 1.07 3.47 -7.13
N TYR A 146 1.57 3.43 -5.88
CA TYR A 146 1.19 2.37 -4.94
C TYR A 146 -0.30 2.40 -4.65
N VAL A 147 -0.84 3.57 -4.33
CA VAL A 147 -2.26 3.71 -3.98
C VAL A 147 -3.13 3.29 -5.17
N ARG A 148 -2.81 3.76 -6.37
CA ARG A 148 -3.54 3.41 -7.60
C ARG A 148 -3.52 1.90 -7.84
N THR A 149 -2.34 1.31 -7.88
CA THR A 149 -2.18 -0.13 -8.17
C THR A 149 -2.92 -1.00 -7.15
N VAL A 150 -2.82 -0.67 -5.85
CA VAL A 150 -3.48 -1.44 -4.80
C VAL A 150 -4.99 -1.27 -4.86
N VAL A 151 -5.51 -0.04 -5.05
CA VAL A 151 -6.95 0.21 -5.17
C VAL A 151 -7.55 -0.51 -6.36
N GLU A 152 -6.92 -0.43 -7.54
CA GLU A 152 -7.39 -1.10 -8.76
C GLU A 152 -7.46 -2.63 -8.58
N ALA A 153 -6.43 -3.25 -7.99
CA ALA A 153 -6.41 -4.68 -7.73
C ALA A 153 -7.52 -5.10 -6.74
N TYR A 154 -7.66 -4.39 -5.63
CA TYR A 154 -8.67 -4.72 -4.63
C TYR A 154 -10.10 -4.41 -5.07
N ASP A 155 -10.36 -3.36 -5.86
CA ASP A 155 -11.67 -3.10 -6.44
C ASP A 155 -12.10 -4.25 -7.36
N GLN A 156 -11.21 -4.72 -8.23
CA GLN A 156 -11.48 -5.88 -9.10
C GLN A 156 -11.73 -7.15 -8.28
N ALA A 157 -10.88 -7.43 -7.28
CA ALA A 157 -11.01 -8.61 -6.42
C ALA A 157 -12.34 -8.62 -5.65
N ILE A 158 -12.76 -7.47 -5.11
CA ILE A 158 -14.03 -7.33 -4.40
C ILE A 158 -15.21 -7.57 -5.35
N ARG A 159 -15.19 -6.97 -6.55
CA ARG A 159 -16.25 -7.17 -7.55
C ARG A 159 -16.40 -8.63 -7.93
N GLN A 160 -15.31 -9.30 -8.21
CA GLN A 160 -15.34 -10.72 -8.58
C GLN A 160 -15.74 -11.63 -7.41
N ALA A 161 -15.34 -11.30 -6.18
CA ALA A 161 -15.81 -12.03 -5.00
C ALA A 161 -17.32 -11.88 -4.78
N LEU A 162 -17.88 -10.71 -5.09
CA LEU A 162 -19.32 -10.44 -4.99
C LEU A 162 -20.15 -11.11 -6.09
N THR A 163 -19.61 -11.26 -7.30
CA THR A 163 -20.27 -11.95 -8.43
C THR A 163 -20.05 -13.47 -8.40
N GLY A 164 -19.20 -13.98 -7.49
CA GLY A 164 -18.86 -15.40 -7.44
C GLY A 164 -17.85 -15.85 -8.49
N GLU A 165 -17.25 -14.93 -9.23
CA GLU A 165 -16.23 -15.18 -10.25
C GLU A 165 -14.81 -15.30 -9.68
N TRP A 166 -14.64 -14.97 -8.40
CA TRP A 166 -13.33 -15.04 -7.75
C TRP A 166 -12.81 -16.47 -7.71
N ASN A 167 -11.55 -16.65 -8.14
CA ASN A 167 -10.84 -17.91 -8.08
C ASN A 167 -9.34 -17.69 -7.85
N GLU A 168 -8.62 -18.77 -7.51
CA GLU A 168 -7.19 -18.70 -7.19
C GLU A 168 -6.33 -18.29 -8.40
N ALA A 169 -6.69 -18.68 -9.61
CA ALA A 169 -5.93 -18.32 -10.82
C ALA A 169 -5.98 -16.82 -11.08
N ILE A 170 -7.15 -16.20 -10.90
CA ILE A 170 -7.33 -14.76 -11.02
C ILE A 170 -6.57 -14.03 -9.90
N SER A 171 -6.58 -14.55 -8.67
CA SER A 171 -5.87 -13.92 -7.57
C SER A 171 -4.35 -13.85 -7.81
N LYS A 172 -3.75 -14.83 -8.49
CA LYS A 172 -2.33 -14.84 -8.87
C LYS A 172 -1.95 -13.70 -9.82
N SER A 173 -2.86 -13.27 -10.70
CA SER A 173 -2.59 -12.13 -11.60
C SER A 173 -2.46 -10.82 -10.80
N TRP A 174 -3.27 -10.64 -9.76
CA TRP A 174 -3.16 -9.49 -8.88
C TRP A 174 -1.92 -9.55 -7.99
N ASP A 175 -1.46 -10.74 -7.62
CA ASP A 175 -0.20 -10.91 -6.88
C ASP A 175 0.98 -10.33 -7.65
N ALA A 176 1.07 -10.61 -8.95
CA ALA A 176 2.10 -10.04 -9.82
C ALA A 176 1.97 -8.50 -9.89
N GLN A 177 0.75 -7.98 -10.05
CA GLN A 177 0.49 -6.55 -10.08
C GLN A 177 0.87 -5.87 -8.75
N LEU A 178 0.50 -6.43 -7.61
CA LEU A 178 0.84 -5.89 -6.28
C LEU A 178 2.33 -5.96 -5.99
N ALA A 179 3.05 -6.93 -6.56
CA ALA A 179 4.50 -7.05 -6.41
C ALA A 179 5.27 -5.95 -7.14
N THR A 180 4.69 -5.26 -8.14
CA THR A 180 5.38 -4.18 -8.87
C THR A 180 5.61 -2.94 -8.02
N VAL A 181 4.78 -2.71 -7.00
CA VAL A 181 4.87 -1.54 -6.12
C VAL A 181 5.53 -1.88 -4.79
N TYR A 182 5.88 -0.86 -4.03
CA TYR A 182 6.56 -1.01 -2.75
C TYR A 182 5.91 -2.05 -1.83
N ASN A 183 6.68 -3.05 -1.40
CA ASN A 183 6.29 -4.01 -0.39
C ASN A 183 7.52 -4.51 0.39
N ARG A 184 7.30 -5.20 1.52
CA ARG A 184 8.32 -5.84 2.37
C ARG A 184 8.18 -7.36 2.38
N GLY A 185 7.72 -7.96 1.29
CA GLY A 185 7.13 -9.28 1.26
C GLY A 185 5.71 -9.23 1.83
N PHE A 186 4.94 -10.28 1.56
CA PHE A 186 3.52 -10.33 1.89
C PHE A 186 3.19 -11.51 2.80
N TRP A 187 2.17 -11.33 3.64
CA TRP A 187 1.51 -12.39 4.40
C TRP A 187 0.05 -12.05 4.69
N GLY A 188 -0.73 -13.04 5.10
CA GLY A 188 -2.18 -12.88 5.34
C GLY A 188 -2.56 -12.25 6.68
N GLY A 189 -1.60 -11.84 7.49
CA GLY A 189 -1.87 -11.39 8.86
C GLY A 189 -2.37 -12.55 9.74
N TYR A 190 -3.08 -12.22 10.81
CA TYR A 190 -3.68 -13.19 11.73
C TYR A 190 -5.06 -13.69 11.25
N TYR A 191 -5.53 -13.24 10.11
CA TYR A 191 -6.92 -13.39 9.66
C TYR A 191 -7.33 -14.85 9.43
N LEU A 192 -6.42 -15.68 8.94
CA LEU A 192 -6.67 -17.10 8.72
C LEU A 192 -6.33 -17.99 9.94
N GLY A 193 -5.99 -17.38 11.08
CA GLY A 193 -5.74 -18.08 12.34
C GLY A 193 -4.27 -18.34 12.65
N GLN A 194 -3.35 -17.70 11.94
CA GLN A 194 -1.93 -17.72 12.29
C GLN A 194 -1.73 -17.15 13.69
N THR A 195 -0.86 -17.79 14.49
CA THR A 195 -0.52 -17.39 15.86
C THR A 195 0.77 -16.59 15.94
N MET A 196 1.64 -16.75 14.95
CA MET A 196 2.93 -16.07 14.83
C MET A 196 2.93 -15.12 13.65
N GLY A 197 3.62 -13.97 13.80
CA GLY A 197 3.84 -13.05 12.71
C GLY A 197 4.89 -13.54 11.71
N GLU A 198 4.86 -13.00 10.51
CA GLU A 198 5.92 -13.17 9.53
C GLU A 198 6.71 -11.88 9.38
N TRP A 199 8.04 -12.00 9.31
CA TRP A 199 8.96 -10.89 9.34
C TRP A 199 9.63 -10.70 7.97
N SER A 200 9.95 -9.44 7.65
CA SER A 200 10.73 -9.12 6.48
C SER A 200 12.17 -9.61 6.67
N ASN A 201 12.74 -10.24 5.66
CA ASN A 201 14.11 -10.75 5.68
C ASN A 201 15.14 -9.74 5.17
N ARG A 202 14.70 -8.53 4.76
CA ARG A 202 15.60 -7.48 4.28
C ARG A 202 15.02 -6.08 4.47
N TYR A 203 15.92 -5.09 4.41
CA TYR A 203 15.57 -3.68 4.46
C TYR A 203 15.06 -3.16 3.11
N GLY A 204 14.07 -2.27 3.15
CA GLY A 204 13.60 -1.57 1.97
C GLY A 204 12.47 -2.25 1.24
N SER A 205 12.39 -2.00 -0.05
CA SER A 205 11.35 -2.53 -0.94
C SER A 205 11.76 -3.84 -1.58
N GLN A 206 10.81 -4.76 -1.68
CA GLN A 206 10.91 -5.99 -2.47
C GLN A 206 10.11 -5.90 -3.77
N ALA A 207 9.82 -4.68 -4.22
CA ALA A 207 9.10 -4.46 -5.47
C ALA A 207 9.89 -4.99 -6.68
N THR A 208 9.18 -5.61 -7.62
CA THR A 208 9.76 -6.13 -8.87
C THR A 208 10.03 -5.04 -9.90
N GLU A 209 9.55 -3.82 -9.66
CA GLU A 209 9.85 -2.63 -10.45
C GLU A 209 10.41 -1.52 -9.58
N ARG A 210 11.35 -0.75 -10.14
CA ARG A 210 11.86 0.48 -9.53
C ARG A 210 11.63 1.66 -10.45
N LYS A 211 11.36 2.83 -9.88
CA LYS A 211 11.24 4.09 -10.60
C LYS A 211 12.53 4.88 -10.54
N ILE A 212 13.03 5.27 -11.70
CA ILE A 212 14.23 6.09 -11.87
C ILE A 212 13.79 7.49 -12.29
N TYR A 213 14.14 8.49 -11.50
CA TYR A 213 13.79 9.86 -11.82
C TYR A 213 14.43 10.29 -13.14
N ALA A 214 13.62 10.81 -14.06
CA ALA A 214 14.07 11.28 -15.36
C ALA A 214 13.95 12.80 -15.51
N GLY A 215 12.84 13.40 -15.04
CA GLY A 215 12.63 14.82 -15.22
C GLY A 215 11.32 15.34 -14.65
N LYS A 216 10.91 16.51 -15.11
CA LYS A 216 9.69 17.18 -14.65
C LYS A 216 8.82 17.69 -15.80
N GLY A 217 7.51 17.72 -15.56
CA GLY A 217 6.53 18.32 -16.45
C GLY A 217 6.71 19.84 -16.59
N ILE A 218 6.61 20.30 -17.80
CA ILE A 218 6.68 21.74 -18.15
C ILE A 218 5.29 22.22 -18.55
N LYS A 219 4.68 21.58 -19.56
CA LYS A 219 3.43 22.04 -20.14
C LYS A 219 2.59 20.88 -20.70
N TYR A 220 1.30 21.08 -20.76
CA TYR A 220 0.38 20.17 -21.43
C TYR A 220 -0.45 20.91 -22.47
N PHE A 221 -0.39 20.46 -23.71
CA PHE A 221 -1.12 21.00 -24.86
C PHE A 221 -2.44 20.22 -25.03
N ALA A 222 -3.49 20.68 -24.39
CA ALA A 222 -4.74 19.91 -24.24
C ALA A 222 -5.41 19.56 -25.60
N LYS A 223 -5.39 20.47 -26.58
CA LYS A 223 -5.97 20.21 -27.91
C LYS A 223 -5.22 19.14 -28.69
N ALA A 224 -3.90 19.11 -28.57
CA ALA A 224 -3.04 18.15 -29.24
C ALA A 224 -2.85 16.85 -28.45
N GLN A 225 -3.24 16.84 -27.16
CA GLN A 225 -2.94 15.76 -26.20
C GLN A 225 -1.42 15.44 -26.17
N VAL A 226 -0.60 16.49 -26.06
CA VAL A 226 0.85 16.40 -25.99
C VAL A 226 1.34 16.95 -24.67
N ALA A 227 2.24 16.20 -24.03
CA ALA A 227 2.91 16.62 -22.81
C ALA A 227 4.36 16.99 -23.10
N GLU A 228 4.85 18.06 -22.47
CA GLU A 228 6.23 18.52 -22.52
C GLU A 228 6.90 18.29 -21.18
N PHE A 229 8.10 17.70 -21.22
CA PHE A 229 8.93 17.46 -20.03
C PHE A 229 10.36 17.94 -20.25
N LEU A 230 10.98 18.44 -19.18
CA LEU A 230 12.43 18.69 -19.13
C LEU A 230 13.12 17.46 -18.53
N VAL A 231 14.02 16.85 -19.27
CA VAL A 231 14.86 15.73 -18.80
C VAL A 231 15.97 16.26 -17.92
N GLN A 232 16.05 15.82 -16.67
CA GLN A 232 16.97 16.36 -15.66
C GLN A 232 18.00 15.38 -15.13
N ALA A 233 17.72 14.07 -15.22
CA ALA A 233 18.56 13.04 -14.63
C ALA A 233 18.81 11.86 -15.59
N ALA A 234 17.89 10.92 -15.66
CA ALA A 234 18.02 9.77 -16.55
C ALA A 234 17.57 10.11 -17.96
N GLU A 235 18.33 9.65 -18.95
CA GLU A 235 17.95 9.73 -20.36
C GLU A 235 16.77 8.85 -20.69
N LEU A 236 15.97 9.22 -21.70
CA LEU A 236 14.82 8.48 -22.15
C LEU A 236 15.09 7.83 -23.51
N ASN A 237 14.57 6.62 -23.70
CA ASN A 237 14.61 5.92 -24.98
C ASN A 237 13.21 5.54 -25.42
N VAL A 238 12.97 5.49 -26.72
CA VAL A 238 11.71 4.95 -27.27
C VAL A 238 11.46 3.57 -26.70
N GLY A 239 10.21 3.31 -26.27
CA GLY A 239 9.80 2.06 -25.62
C GLY A 239 9.96 2.04 -24.09
N ASP A 240 10.61 3.06 -23.49
CA ASP A 240 10.69 3.13 -22.03
C ASP A 240 9.28 3.24 -21.42
N LYS A 241 9.03 2.40 -20.40
CA LYS A 241 7.82 2.53 -19.56
C LYS A 241 7.98 3.74 -18.65
N LEU A 242 7.01 4.62 -18.68
CA LEU A 242 7.02 5.87 -17.94
C LEU A 242 5.98 5.88 -16.84
N LEU A 243 6.33 6.52 -15.73
CA LEU A 243 5.43 6.89 -14.66
C LEU A 243 5.52 8.39 -14.43
N ILE A 244 4.38 9.07 -14.52
CA ILE A 244 4.26 10.49 -14.21
C ILE A 244 3.47 10.62 -12.90
N THR A 245 3.99 11.40 -11.96
CA THR A 245 3.33 11.59 -10.66
C THR A 245 3.25 13.06 -10.28
N GLY A 246 2.11 13.44 -9.72
CA GLY A 246 1.91 14.79 -9.16
C GLY A 246 0.76 14.84 -8.15
N PRO A 247 0.71 15.88 -7.31
CA PRO A 247 -0.28 15.97 -6.24
C PRO A 247 -1.73 15.92 -6.71
N THR A 248 -2.00 16.48 -7.91
CA THR A 248 -3.34 16.50 -8.51
C THR A 248 -3.46 15.51 -9.66
N THR A 249 -2.36 15.24 -10.36
CA THR A 249 -2.28 14.29 -11.48
C THR A 249 -2.39 12.85 -10.99
N GLY A 250 -1.96 12.59 -9.74
CA GLY A 250 -1.92 11.25 -9.20
C GLY A 250 -0.79 10.44 -9.81
N ALA A 251 -1.10 9.28 -10.40
CA ALA A 251 -0.15 8.43 -11.12
C ALA A 251 -0.68 8.17 -12.53
N VAL A 252 0.13 8.46 -13.55
CA VAL A 252 -0.14 8.20 -14.96
C VAL A 252 0.94 7.30 -15.50
N TYR A 253 0.54 6.21 -16.16
CA TYR A 253 1.44 5.27 -16.83
C TYR A 253 1.38 5.49 -18.34
N ALA A 254 2.53 5.49 -18.99
CA ALA A 254 2.66 5.63 -20.44
C ALA A 254 3.85 4.82 -20.95
N THR A 255 3.90 4.59 -22.26
CA THR A 255 5.11 4.17 -22.96
C THR A 255 5.62 5.37 -23.74
N LEU A 256 6.93 5.57 -23.82
CA LEU A 256 7.50 6.64 -24.62
C LEU A 256 7.46 6.24 -26.10
N ASP A 257 6.41 6.71 -26.78
CA ASP A 257 6.23 6.48 -28.21
C ASP A 257 6.41 7.78 -28.96
N ASN A 258 7.21 7.74 -30.05
CA ASN A 258 7.46 8.88 -30.94
C ASN A 258 7.74 10.21 -30.21
N PRO A 259 8.82 10.27 -29.39
CA PRO A 259 9.20 11.53 -28.76
C PRO A 259 9.80 12.53 -29.77
N TYR A 260 9.59 13.82 -29.49
CA TYR A 260 10.14 14.92 -30.28
C TYR A 260 11.01 15.82 -29.39
N VAL A 261 12.14 16.23 -29.91
CA VAL A 261 13.01 17.28 -29.36
C VAL A 261 13.20 18.33 -30.47
N ASP A 262 12.96 19.62 -30.17
CA ASP A 262 13.02 20.72 -31.13
C ASP A 262 12.26 20.41 -32.43
N GLU A 263 11.01 19.91 -32.27
CA GLU A 263 10.09 19.54 -33.37
C GLU A 263 10.58 18.40 -34.28
N LYS A 264 11.66 17.71 -33.93
CA LYS A 264 12.21 16.57 -34.66
C LYS A 264 11.97 15.26 -33.90
N PRO A 265 11.55 14.19 -34.59
CA PRO A 265 11.42 12.88 -33.95
C PRO A 265 12.82 12.37 -33.59
N VAL A 266 12.91 11.78 -32.40
CA VAL A 266 14.17 11.22 -31.87
C VAL A 266 13.92 9.83 -31.27
N GLU A 267 14.95 8.98 -31.24
CA GLU A 267 14.87 7.68 -30.55
C GLU A 267 15.34 7.76 -29.10
N ARG A 268 16.13 8.79 -28.78
CA ARG A 268 16.73 9.01 -27.45
C ARG A 268 16.66 10.49 -27.09
N VAL A 269 16.38 10.77 -25.83
CA VAL A 269 16.34 12.13 -25.27
C VAL A 269 17.37 12.24 -24.17
N LEU A 270 18.25 13.23 -24.29
CA LEU A 270 19.38 13.43 -23.39
C LEU A 270 18.99 14.36 -22.22
N LYS A 271 19.82 14.32 -21.18
CA LYS A 271 19.70 15.26 -20.07
C LYS A 271 19.87 16.71 -20.54
N GLY A 272 18.96 17.58 -20.09
CA GLY A 272 18.89 18.99 -20.44
C GLY A 272 17.93 19.29 -21.58
N GLU A 273 17.45 18.30 -22.31
CA GLU A 273 16.55 18.48 -23.43
C GLU A 273 15.07 18.56 -22.98
N HIS A 274 14.30 19.28 -23.78
CA HIS A 274 12.85 19.33 -23.72
C HIS A 274 12.28 18.27 -24.64
N VAL A 275 11.52 17.34 -24.10
CA VAL A 275 10.85 16.29 -24.88
C VAL A 275 9.36 16.50 -24.90
N THR A 276 8.74 16.31 -26.07
CA THR A 276 7.30 16.26 -26.22
C THR A 276 6.85 14.91 -26.77
N PHE A 277 5.77 14.36 -26.23
CA PHE A 277 5.14 13.15 -26.73
C PHE A 277 3.64 13.15 -26.46
N LYS A 278 2.89 12.31 -27.19
CA LYS A 278 1.45 12.15 -26.99
C LYS A 278 1.15 11.53 -25.65
N LEU A 279 0.23 12.14 -24.91
CA LEU A 279 -0.28 11.65 -23.64
C LEU A 279 -1.75 12.06 -23.50
N LYS A 280 -2.63 11.10 -23.25
CA LYS A 280 -4.08 11.38 -23.11
C LYS A 280 -4.38 12.13 -21.81
N GLU A 281 -3.71 11.74 -20.74
CA GLU A 281 -3.90 12.30 -19.41
C GLU A 281 -3.20 13.65 -19.27
N LYS A 282 -3.95 14.61 -18.72
CA LYS A 282 -3.40 15.94 -18.46
C LYS A 282 -2.37 15.91 -17.33
N ILE A 283 -1.14 16.29 -17.66
CA ILE A 283 -0.09 16.56 -16.67
C ILE A 283 -0.08 18.03 -16.27
N ARG A 284 0.60 18.32 -15.18
CA ARG A 284 0.79 19.69 -14.68
C ARG A 284 2.27 20.03 -14.57
N GLU A 285 2.54 21.31 -14.52
CA GLU A 285 3.89 21.82 -14.28
C GLU A 285 4.44 21.25 -12.97
N ASN A 286 5.71 20.85 -12.98
CA ASN A 286 6.45 20.18 -11.91
C ASN A 286 5.98 18.77 -11.54
N ASP A 287 5.04 18.15 -12.26
CA ASP A 287 4.82 16.71 -12.15
C ASP A 287 6.12 15.96 -12.46
N LYS A 288 6.41 14.92 -11.68
CA LYS A 288 7.67 14.17 -11.80
C LYS A 288 7.53 13.07 -12.84
N LEU A 289 8.52 12.99 -13.72
CA LEU A 289 8.66 11.94 -14.72
C LEU A 289 9.67 10.89 -14.24
N TYR A 290 9.30 9.62 -14.33
CA TYR A 290 10.14 8.48 -13.98
C TYR A 290 10.14 7.45 -15.11
N ILE A 291 11.25 6.73 -15.24
CA ILE A 291 11.33 5.48 -16.00
C ILE A 291 11.06 4.32 -15.04
N LEU A 292 10.25 3.36 -15.45
CA LEU A 292 10.04 2.11 -14.73
C LEU A 292 11.00 1.06 -15.28
N LYS A 293 11.82 0.47 -14.42
CA LYS A 293 12.73 -0.63 -14.77
C LYS A 293 12.42 -1.84 -13.92
N SER A 294 12.37 -3.01 -14.54
CA SER A 294 12.29 -4.28 -13.83
C SER A 294 13.54 -4.49 -12.98
N VAL A 295 13.37 -4.98 -11.76
CA VAL A 295 14.46 -5.37 -10.88
C VAL A 295 14.83 -6.81 -11.22
N VAL A 296 16.07 -7.04 -11.69
CA VAL A 296 16.59 -8.38 -11.97
C VAL A 296 16.94 -9.05 -10.62
N SER A 297 16.76 -10.36 -10.53
CA SER A 297 16.95 -11.13 -9.28
C SER A 297 18.35 -11.02 -8.64
N GLU A 298 19.34 -10.54 -9.37
CA GLU A 298 20.70 -10.28 -8.85
C GLU A 298 20.82 -8.96 -8.07
N ASP A 299 19.87 -8.03 -8.23
CA ASP A 299 19.80 -6.74 -7.53
C ASP A 299 18.93 -6.83 -6.24
N LEU A 300 18.39 -8.01 -5.97
CA LEU A 300 17.53 -8.32 -4.83
C LEU A 300 18.27 -9.16 -3.79
#